data_951663c6bed21f1d31b72848acaceb94
#
_entry.id   951663c6bed21f1d31b72848acaceb94
#
_cell.length_a   1.000
_cell.length_b   1.000
_cell.length_c   1.000
_cell.angle_alpha   90.00
_cell.angle_beta   90.00
_cell.angle_gamma   90.00
#
_symmetry.space_group_name_H-M   'P 1'
#
loop_
_entity.id
_entity.type
_entity.pdbx_description
1 polymer ?
#
loop_
_entity_poly.entity_id
_entity_poly.type
_entity_poly.pdbx_seq_one_letter_code
_entity_poly.pdbx_strand_id
1 'polypeptide(L)'
;MDKTAEDALKRMRMRSWRRGTKEMDLILGPFADARLAELPGSMLAGYDALLAENDQDLIRWVLGQSAPPARFAPLIAQIAAHAHGRLLPGL
;
A
#
# COMPACT_ATOMS: atom_id res chain seq x y z
N MET A 1 7.44 -19.99 7.72
CA MET A 1 7.41 -18.59 8.18
C MET A 1 7.15 -18.59 9.66
N ASP A 2 7.88 -17.79 10.43
CA ASP A 2 7.65 -17.78 11.84
C ASP A 2 6.41 -16.96 12.23
N LYS A 3 5.92 -17.19 13.45
CA LYS A 3 4.70 -16.54 13.91
C LYS A 3 4.81 -15.03 13.97
N THR A 4 6.00 -14.50 14.30
CA THR A 4 6.21 -13.06 14.38
C THR A 4 6.02 -12.39 13.02
N ALA A 5 6.54 -13.00 11.96
CA ALA A 5 6.37 -12.48 10.61
C ALA A 5 4.91 -12.54 10.16
N GLU A 6 4.20 -13.62 10.51
CA GLU A 6 2.77 -13.75 10.19
C GLU A 6 1.95 -12.69 10.92
N ASP A 7 2.26 -12.44 12.19
CA ASP A 7 1.57 -11.43 12.98
C ASP A 7 1.81 -10.03 12.43
N ALA A 8 3.04 -9.75 12.00
CA ALA A 8 3.36 -8.45 11.38
C ALA A 8 2.58 -8.23 10.09
N LEU A 9 2.50 -9.24 9.23
CA LEU A 9 1.73 -9.18 7.99
C LEU A 9 0.24 -8.95 8.29
N LYS A 10 -0.29 -9.66 9.27
CA LYS A 10 -1.68 -9.52 9.65
C LYS A 10 -1.99 -8.09 10.11
N ARG A 11 -1.12 -7.52 10.94
CA ARG A 11 -1.30 -6.14 11.41
C ARG A 11 -1.23 -5.14 10.26
N MET A 12 -0.31 -5.33 9.34
CA MET A 12 -0.20 -4.44 8.17
C MET A 12 -1.43 -4.53 7.28
N ARG A 13 -2.00 -5.73 7.08
CA ARG A 13 -3.24 -5.89 6.34
C ARG A 13 -4.39 -5.15 7.03
N MET A 14 -4.51 -5.29 8.34
CA MET A 14 -5.56 -4.60 9.08
C MET A 14 -5.43 -3.09 8.97
N ARG A 15 -4.22 -2.57 9.08
CA ARG A 15 -3.96 -1.13 8.92
C ARG A 15 -4.27 -0.65 7.51
N SER A 16 -4.06 -1.50 6.52
CA SER A 16 -4.36 -1.17 5.12
C SER A 16 -5.86 -1.03 4.87
N TRP A 17 -6.68 -1.76 5.61
CA TRP A 17 -8.13 -1.70 5.50
C TRP A 17 -8.79 -0.66 6.40
N ARG A 18 -8.02 0.03 7.24
CA ARG A 18 -8.55 0.99 8.23
C ARG A 18 -7.82 2.31 8.14
N ARG A 19 -7.83 2.91 6.96
CA ARG A 19 -7.07 4.14 6.74
C ARG A 19 -7.79 5.39 7.18
N GLY A 20 -9.10 5.37 7.30
CA GLY A 20 -9.89 6.55 7.66
C GLY A 20 -10.61 7.16 6.46
N THR A 21 -10.21 6.83 5.25
CA THR A 21 -10.95 7.19 4.05
C THR A 21 -11.26 5.92 3.27
N LYS A 22 -12.45 5.86 2.71
CA LYS A 22 -12.89 4.69 1.97
C LYS A 22 -12.01 4.46 0.73
N GLU A 23 -11.59 5.54 0.09
CA GLU A 23 -10.75 5.46 -1.10
C GLU A 23 -9.44 4.74 -0.80
N MET A 24 -8.78 5.11 0.30
CA MET A 24 -7.51 4.48 0.65
C MET A 24 -7.70 3.06 1.15
N ASP A 25 -8.79 2.77 1.85
CA ASP A 25 -9.11 1.40 2.24
C ASP A 25 -9.22 0.50 1.01
N LEU A 26 -9.91 0.98 -0.03
CA LEU A 26 -10.11 0.22 -1.26
C LEU A 26 -8.86 0.13 -2.13
N ILE A 27 -7.91 1.03 -1.96
CA ILE A 27 -6.62 0.99 -2.68
C ILE A 27 -5.63 0.08 -1.96
N LEU A 28 -5.41 0.31 -0.66
CA LEU A 28 -4.39 -0.41 0.09
C LEU A 28 -4.87 -1.76 0.60
N GLY A 29 -6.13 -1.90 0.97
CA GLY A 29 -6.66 -3.17 1.48
C GLY A 29 -6.48 -4.32 0.50
N PRO A 30 -7.04 -4.21 -0.71
CA PRO A 30 -6.87 -5.27 -1.72
C PRO A 30 -5.41 -5.47 -2.13
N PHE A 31 -4.61 -4.41 -2.20
CA PHE A 31 -3.18 -4.55 -2.48
C PHE A 31 -2.49 -5.40 -1.41
N ALA A 32 -2.76 -5.10 -0.15
CA ALA A 32 -2.18 -5.85 0.96
C ALA A 32 -2.59 -7.33 0.90
N ASP A 33 -3.87 -7.59 0.67
CA ASP A 33 -4.36 -8.97 0.60
C ASP A 33 -3.71 -9.75 -0.54
N ALA A 34 -3.52 -9.11 -1.69
CA ALA A 34 -3.01 -9.78 -2.88
C ALA A 34 -1.49 -9.87 -2.93
N ARG A 35 -0.77 -8.86 -2.41
CA ARG A 35 0.63 -8.71 -2.72
C ARG A 35 1.56 -8.63 -1.51
N LEU A 36 1.06 -8.32 -0.33
CA LEU A 36 1.93 -8.01 0.80
C LEU A 36 2.85 -9.16 1.17
N ALA A 37 2.33 -10.39 1.18
CA ALA A 37 3.12 -11.57 1.53
C ALA A 37 4.20 -11.90 0.50
N GLU A 38 4.09 -11.35 -0.71
CA GLU A 38 5.04 -11.59 -1.81
C GLU A 38 6.16 -10.55 -1.85
N LEU A 39 6.07 -9.47 -1.06
CA LEU A 39 7.06 -8.40 -1.11
C LEU A 39 8.38 -8.85 -0.45
N PRO A 40 9.53 -8.48 -1.05
CA PRO A 40 10.80 -8.68 -0.37
C PRO A 40 10.84 -7.94 0.96
N GLY A 41 11.68 -8.41 1.88
CA GLY A 41 11.77 -7.82 3.23
C GLY A 41 12.01 -6.32 3.23
N SER A 42 12.87 -5.82 2.32
CA SER A 42 13.14 -4.39 2.23
C SER A 42 11.91 -3.59 1.81
N MET A 43 11.11 -4.13 0.89
CA MET A 43 9.87 -3.46 0.47
C MET A 43 8.79 -3.57 1.53
N LEU A 44 8.78 -4.66 2.27
CA LEU A 44 7.84 -4.84 3.37
C LEU A 44 8.08 -3.79 4.45
N ALA A 45 9.36 -3.54 4.80
CA ALA A 45 9.71 -2.48 5.74
C ALA A 45 9.29 -1.11 5.21
N GLY A 46 9.45 -0.88 3.91
CA GLY A 46 9.01 0.34 3.25
C GLY A 46 7.50 0.51 3.30
N TYR A 47 6.77 -0.57 3.13
CA TYR A 47 5.31 -0.55 3.21
C TYR A 47 4.84 -0.19 4.62
N ASP A 48 5.48 -0.76 5.64
CA ASP A 48 5.18 -0.43 7.02
C ASP A 48 5.37 1.07 7.28
N ALA A 49 6.46 1.63 6.79
CA ALA A 49 6.71 3.08 6.90
C ALA A 49 5.68 3.90 6.11
N LEU A 50 5.28 3.41 4.94
CA LEU A 50 4.28 4.09 4.11
C LEU A 50 2.93 4.17 4.80
N LEU A 51 2.57 3.15 5.58
CA LEU A 51 1.31 3.16 6.33
C LEU A 51 1.23 4.27 7.36
N ALA A 52 2.37 4.88 7.73
CA ALA A 52 2.41 6.01 8.66
C ALA A 52 2.15 7.36 7.96
N GLU A 53 2.12 7.40 6.63
CA GLU A 53 1.86 8.63 5.88
C GLU A 53 0.37 8.93 5.86
N ASN A 54 0.02 10.21 5.66
CA ASN A 54 -1.39 10.57 5.64
C ASN A 54 -2.06 10.21 4.31
N ASP A 55 -3.37 10.01 4.37
CA ASP A 55 -4.14 9.54 3.21
C ASP A 55 -4.14 10.53 2.06
N GLN A 56 -4.12 11.84 2.33
CA GLN A 56 -4.13 12.83 1.27
C GLN A 56 -2.86 12.79 0.43
N ASP A 57 -1.73 12.58 1.08
CA ASP A 57 -0.47 12.41 0.35
C ASP A 57 -0.46 11.11 -0.44
N LEU A 58 -0.90 10.03 0.20
CA LEU A 58 -0.93 8.72 -0.45
C LEU A 58 -1.78 8.71 -1.72
N ILE A 59 -2.97 9.32 -1.65
CA ILE A 59 -3.85 9.34 -2.82
C ILE A 59 -3.24 10.15 -3.97
N ARG A 60 -2.58 11.27 -3.67
CA ARG A 60 -1.92 12.06 -4.70
C ARG A 60 -0.80 11.29 -5.38
N TRP A 61 -0.03 10.53 -4.59
CA TRP A 61 1.05 9.72 -5.14
C TRP A 61 0.51 8.58 -6.02
N VAL A 62 -0.53 7.90 -5.55
CA VAL A 62 -1.13 6.79 -6.30
C VAL A 62 -1.76 7.28 -7.60
N LEU A 63 -2.40 8.44 -7.58
CA LEU A 63 -3.03 9.01 -8.77
C LEU A 63 -2.05 9.76 -9.68
N GLY A 64 -0.79 9.88 -9.27
CA GLY A 64 0.21 10.58 -10.09
C GLY A 64 0.12 12.08 -10.05
N GLN A 65 -0.59 12.64 -9.08
CA GLN A 65 -0.77 14.09 -8.94
C GLN A 65 0.46 14.77 -8.33
N SER A 66 1.26 14.03 -7.57
CA SER A 66 2.54 14.50 -7.08
C SER A 66 3.48 13.31 -6.94
N ALA A 67 4.78 13.60 -6.99
CA ALA A 67 5.80 12.55 -6.91
C ALA A 67 5.97 12.09 -5.46
N PRO A 68 6.01 10.78 -5.20
CA PRO A 68 6.29 10.29 -3.85
C PRO A 68 7.78 10.47 -3.52
N PRO A 69 8.13 10.44 -2.21
CA PRO A 69 9.53 10.35 -1.83
C PRO A 69 10.20 9.15 -2.49
N ALA A 70 11.49 9.29 -2.81
CA ALA A 70 12.22 8.24 -3.52
C ALA A 70 12.11 6.88 -2.83
N ARG A 71 12.11 6.86 -1.50
CA ARG A 71 12.02 5.60 -0.73
C ARG A 71 10.69 4.87 -0.94
N PHE A 72 9.63 5.57 -1.31
CA PHE A 72 8.31 4.98 -1.54
C PHE A 72 7.99 4.77 -3.02
N ALA A 73 8.80 5.34 -3.92
CA ALA A 73 8.47 5.34 -5.34
C ALA A 73 8.21 3.93 -5.92
N PRO A 74 9.05 2.91 -5.64
CA PRO A 74 8.77 1.58 -6.16
C PRO A 74 7.47 0.97 -5.61
N LEU A 75 7.18 1.20 -4.33
CA LEU A 75 5.95 0.71 -3.74
C LEU A 75 4.73 1.40 -4.32
N ILE A 76 4.78 2.73 -4.44
CA ILE A 76 3.68 3.50 -5.01
C ILE A 76 3.40 3.04 -6.43
N ALA A 77 4.45 2.76 -7.22
CA ALA A 77 4.27 2.25 -8.58
C ALA A 77 3.50 0.93 -8.59
N GLN A 78 3.81 0.01 -7.68
CA GLN A 78 3.11 -1.26 -7.60
C GLN A 78 1.67 -1.09 -7.11
N ILE A 79 1.48 -0.24 -6.11
CA ILE A 79 0.14 0.05 -5.58
C ILE A 79 -0.74 0.68 -6.66
N ALA A 80 -0.19 1.65 -7.39
CA ALA A 80 -0.92 2.31 -8.47
C ALA A 80 -1.29 1.32 -9.58
N ALA A 81 -0.36 0.47 -9.97
CA ALA A 81 -0.64 -0.53 -11.00
C ALA A 81 -1.77 -1.48 -10.58
N HIS A 82 -1.77 -1.90 -9.32
CA HIS A 82 -2.81 -2.78 -8.79
C HIS A 82 -4.17 -2.07 -8.77
N ALA A 83 -4.18 -0.82 -8.33
CA ALA A 83 -5.41 -0.03 -8.24
C ALA A 83 -5.99 0.25 -9.62
N HIS A 84 -5.14 0.61 -10.60
CA HIS A 84 -5.61 0.86 -11.97
C HIS A 84 -6.27 -0.38 -12.57
N GLY A 85 -5.72 -1.55 -12.30
CA GLY A 85 -6.28 -2.79 -12.83
C GLY A 85 -7.62 -3.18 -12.22
N ARG A 86 -7.96 -2.63 -11.06
CA ARG A 86 -9.15 -3.05 -10.32
C ARG A 86 -10.15 -1.93 -10.07
N LEU A 87 -9.67 -0.77 -9.59
CA LEU A 87 -10.54 0.28 -9.06
C LEU A 87 -10.59 1.53 -9.93
N LEU A 88 -9.58 1.74 -10.76
CA LEU A 88 -9.43 2.96 -11.54
C LEU A 88 -9.23 2.64 -13.02
N PRO A 89 -10.14 1.86 -13.61
CA PRO A 89 -9.99 1.53 -15.04
C PRO A 89 -10.08 2.79 -15.88
N GLY A 90 -9.20 2.91 -16.84
CA GLY A 90 -9.20 4.06 -17.75
C GLY A 90 -8.38 5.25 -17.28
N LEU A 91 -7.77 5.18 -16.14
CA LEU A 91 -6.86 6.24 -15.69
C LEU A 91 -5.48 6.13 -16.29
#